data_acc8b47b5d91f13186ff5149b3d863e7
#
_entry.id   acc8b47b5d91f13186ff5149b3d863e7
#
_cell.length_a   1.000
_cell.length_b   1.000
_cell.length_c   1.000
_cell.angle_alpha   90.00
_cell.angle_beta   90.00
_cell.angle_gamma   90.00
#
_symmetry.space_group_name_H-M   'P 1'
#
loop_
_entity.id
_entity.type
_entity.pdbx_description
1 polymer ?
#
loop_
_entity_poly.entity_id
_entity_poly.type
_entity_poly.pdbx_seq_one_letter_code
_entity_poly.pdbx_strand_id
1 'polypeptide(L)'
;GVNYFDTSPAYVQGLSERATGIALKRHPREKFFLATKLSNFSPSTHSREESLAMYHRSFRDLQVDYIDYLLLHGIGMGGMEALRSRYLDNGMLDFLLKEREAGRIRNLGFSYRGDIRIFDYLLSRHGEIKWDFVQIQLNYVDWKHAKEVNTRNTDAEYLYAELVKRNIPAVIMEPLLGGRLSRLNDHLMARLKQRRPQESVASWAFRFAGTFPDVLTVLSGMTYMEHLQDNLRTFSPLVPCTEEEFTLLEDTAQRMLQYPTVPCNDCKYCMPCPYGLDIPAILLHYNRCINEGNVPQNSQDENYREARRAFLIGYDRSVPRLRQANRCSGCGQ
;
A
#
# COMPACT_ATOMS: atom_id res chain seq x y z
N GLY A 1 -1.62 -6.61 -21.28
CA GLY A 1 -0.40 -6.19 -20.58
C GLY A 1 -0.70 -5.14 -19.53
N VAL A 2 0.31 -4.70 -18.80
CA VAL A 2 0.19 -3.60 -17.84
C VAL A 2 0.18 -2.27 -18.58
N ASN A 3 -0.78 -1.41 -18.27
CA ASN A 3 -0.91 -0.09 -18.91
C ASN A 3 -1.17 1.06 -17.92
N TYR A 4 -1.23 0.81 -16.60
CA TYR A 4 -1.35 1.82 -15.57
C TYR A 4 -0.10 1.81 -14.70
N PHE A 5 0.59 2.94 -14.60
CA PHE A 5 1.84 3.10 -13.86
C PHE A 5 1.66 4.15 -12.78
N ASP A 6 1.85 3.74 -11.53
CA ASP A 6 1.73 4.58 -10.35
C ASP A 6 3.12 4.91 -9.78
N THR A 7 3.36 6.20 -9.53
CA THR A 7 4.59 6.71 -8.94
C THR A 7 4.32 7.88 -7.98
N SER A 8 5.36 8.50 -7.47
CA SER A 8 5.28 9.66 -6.58
C SER A 8 6.65 10.32 -6.42
N PRO A 9 6.73 11.64 -6.24
CA PRO A 9 7.98 12.31 -5.89
C PRO A 9 8.56 11.88 -4.53
N ALA A 10 7.74 11.27 -3.66
CA ALA A 10 8.20 10.74 -2.36
C ALA A 10 8.79 9.32 -2.44
N TYR A 11 8.63 8.61 -3.56
CA TYR A 11 9.06 7.21 -3.66
C TYR A 11 10.54 7.11 -4.02
N VAL A 12 11.20 6.09 -3.45
CA VAL A 12 12.62 5.77 -3.72
C VAL A 12 13.51 7.02 -3.57
N GLN A 13 13.34 7.73 -2.46
CA GLN A 13 14.11 8.95 -2.14
C GLN A 13 14.06 10.03 -3.26
N GLY A 14 12.92 10.15 -3.93
CA GLY A 14 12.69 11.11 -5.00
C GLY A 14 13.12 10.66 -6.41
N LEU A 15 13.59 9.42 -6.56
CA LEU A 15 14.10 8.92 -7.86
C LEU A 15 13.02 8.22 -8.70
N SER A 16 11.87 7.88 -8.12
CA SER A 16 10.87 7.03 -8.77
C SER A 16 10.27 7.68 -10.03
N GLU A 17 9.90 8.95 -9.99
CA GLU A 17 9.32 9.65 -11.15
C GLU A 17 10.32 9.69 -12.31
N ARG A 18 11.57 10.05 -12.04
CA ARG A 18 12.62 10.09 -13.07
C ARG A 18 12.86 8.71 -13.70
N ALA A 19 12.95 7.66 -12.89
CA ALA A 19 13.11 6.29 -13.39
C ALA A 19 11.91 5.87 -14.24
N THR A 20 10.69 6.18 -13.81
CA THR A 20 9.45 5.91 -14.55
C THR A 20 9.43 6.66 -15.88
N GLY A 21 9.75 7.95 -15.89
CA GLY A 21 9.82 8.77 -17.12
C GLY A 21 10.81 8.20 -18.14
N ILE A 22 12.03 7.82 -17.71
CA ILE A 22 13.04 7.19 -18.58
C ILE A 22 12.52 5.88 -19.16
N ALA A 23 11.89 5.05 -18.35
CA ALA A 23 11.38 3.75 -18.79
C ALA A 23 10.22 3.90 -19.79
N LEU A 24 9.25 4.78 -19.51
CA LEU A 24 8.06 4.94 -20.31
C LEU A 24 8.27 5.75 -21.59
N LYS A 25 9.29 6.60 -21.67
CA LYS A 25 9.61 7.37 -22.88
C LYS A 25 9.80 6.52 -24.14
N ARG A 26 10.09 5.22 -23.98
CA ARG A 26 10.27 4.26 -25.08
C ARG A 26 8.95 3.80 -25.70
N HIS A 27 7.82 4.16 -25.10
CA HIS A 27 6.50 3.74 -25.51
C HIS A 27 5.64 4.94 -25.94
N PRO A 28 4.72 4.77 -26.91
CA PRO A 28 3.78 5.85 -27.27
C PRO A 28 2.95 6.26 -26.05
N ARG A 29 2.87 7.58 -25.82
CA ARG A 29 2.26 8.13 -24.60
C ARG A 29 0.79 7.72 -24.40
N GLU A 30 0.06 7.53 -25.47
CA GLU A 30 -1.35 7.12 -25.50
C GLU A 30 -1.58 5.64 -25.18
N LYS A 31 -0.51 4.84 -25.04
CA LYS A 31 -0.61 3.40 -24.74
C LYS A 31 -0.62 3.09 -23.24
N PHE A 32 -0.43 4.09 -22.40
CA PHE A 32 -0.41 3.88 -20.95
C PHE A 32 -1.02 5.07 -20.20
N PHE A 33 -1.50 4.76 -19.01
CA PHE A 33 -1.95 5.72 -18.02
C PHE A 33 -0.85 5.94 -16.98
N LEU A 34 -0.61 7.19 -16.62
CA LEU A 34 0.40 7.60 -15.67
C LEU A 34 -0.24 8.29 -14.49
N ALA A 35 0.02 7.76 -13.29
CA ALA A 35 -0.41 8.32 -12.03
C ALA A 35 0.78 8.82 -11.21
N THR A 36 0.67 10.04 -10.68
CA THR A 36 1.60 10.56 -9.67
C THR A 36 0.87 11.38 -8.62
N LYS A 37 1.58 11.91 -7.63
CA LYS A 37 0.99 12.47 -6.42
C LYS A 37 1.66 13.77 -6.02
N LEU A 38 0.91 14.72 -5.48
CA LEU A 38 1.50 15.87 -4.78
C LEU A 38 1.84 15.46 -3.34
N SER A 39 3.13 15.21 -3.07
CA SER A 39 3.65 14.58 -1.85
C SER A 39 4.31 15.58 -0.90
N ASN A 40 3.72 16.74 -0.72
CA ASN A 40 4.18 17.83 0.13
C ASN A 40 3.97 17.52 1.63
N PHE A 41 4.63 16.48 2.15
CA PHE A 41 4.45 15.98 3.52
C PHE A 41 5.16 16.83 4.60
N SER A 42 6.33 17.39 4.27
CA SER A 42 7.11 18.19 5.20
C SER A 42 6.53 19.61 5.33
N PRO A 43 6.47 20.20 6.53
CA PRO A 43 6.07 21.60 6.69
C PRO A 43 6.82 22.58 5.78
N SER A 44 8.08 22.31 5.46
CA SER A 44 8.88 23.11 4.52
C SER A 44 8.34 23.07 3.07
N THR A 45 7.51 22.09 2.72
CA THR A 45 6.91 21.96 1.39
C THR A 45 5.43 22.37 1.34
N HIS A 46 4.86 22.88 2.44
CA HIS A 46 3.46 23.29 2.50
C HIS A 46 3.20 24.66 1.83
N SER A 47 4.23 25.48 1.63
CA SER A 47 4.03 26.76 0.91
C SER A 47 3.53 26.50 -0.51
N ARG A 48 2.79 27.47 -1.05
CA ARG A 48 2.33 27.41 -2.43
C ARG A 48 3.50 27.28 -3.41
N GLU A 49 4.56 28.01 -3.19
CA GLU A 49 5.75 28.04 -4.04
C GLU A 49 6.41 26.65 -4.10
N GLU A 50 6.67 26.03 -2.97
CA GLU A 50 7.29 24.71 -2.89
C GLU A 50 6.40 23.60 -3.46
N SER A 51 5.08 23.69 -3.19
CA SER A 51 4.11 22.74 -3.76
C SER A 51 4.01 22.86 -5.28
N LEU A 52 4.05 24.07 -5.84
CA LEU A 52 4.09 24.32 -7.28
C LEU A 52 5.43 23.81 -7.88
N ALA A 53 6.54 24.07 -7.22
CA ALA A 53 7.86 23.57 -7.64
C ALA A 53 7.87 22.03 -7.72
N MET A 54 7.26 21.35 -6.73
CA MET A 54 7.11 19.90 -6.74
C MET A 54 6.21 19.44 -7.91
N TYR A 55 5.06 20.06 -8.10
CA TYR A 55 4.15 19.78 -9.20
C TYR A 55 4.84 19.88 -10.57
N HIS A 56 5.53 20.98 -10.84
CA HIS A 56 6.25 21.17 -12.11
C HIS A 56 7.46 20.23 -12.26
N ARG A 57 8.10 19.85 -11.16
CA ARG A 57 9.16 18.85 -11.17
C ARG A 57 8.66 17.49 -11.62
N SER A 58 7.47 17.07 -11.18
CA SER A 58 6.87 15.80 -11.63
C SER A 58 6.76 15.72 -13.15
N PHE A 59 6.31 16.78 -13.83
CA PHE A 59 6.25 16.78 -15.29
C PHE A 59 7.62 16.64 -15.96
N ARG A 60 8.64 17.34 -15.43
CA ARG A 60 10.02 17.26 -15.94
C ARG A 60 10.62 15.88 -15.74
N ASP A 61 10.47 15.30 -14.55
CA ASP A 61 11.04 14.00 -14.20
C ASP A 61 10.33 12.85 -14.93
N LEU A 62 9.03 12.94 -15.09
CA LEU A 62 8.22 11.99 -15.87
C LEU A 62 8.36 12.19 -17.38
N GLN A 63 8.84 13.34 -17.84
CA GLN A 63 9.03 13.71 -19.27
C GLN A 63 7.70 13.67 -20.04
N VAL A 64 6.63 14.25 -19.48
CA VAL A 64 5.27 14.26 -20.07
C VAL A 64 4.65 15.66 -20.06
N ASP A 65 3.72 15.90 -20.98
CA ASP A 65 2.95 17.15 -21.08
C ASP A 65 1.63 17.12 -20.31
N TYR A 66 1.14 15.92 -19.99
CA TYR A 66 -0.06 15.70 -19.18
C TYR A 66 0.08 14.45 -18.29
N ILE A 67 -0.64 14.47 -17.17
CA ILE A 67 -0.76 13.37 -16.21
C ILE A 67 -2.18 12.83 -16.28
N ASP A 68 -2.33 11.50 -16.40
CA ASP A 68 -3.65 10.88 -16.47
C ASP A 68 -4.36 10.90 -15.12
N TYR A 69 -3.63 10.63 -14.02
CA TYR A 69 -4.17 10.55 -12.66
C TYR A 69 -3.27 11.30 -11.68
N LEU A 70 -3.71 12.41 -11.14
CA LEU A 70 -3.00 13.12 -10.08
C LEU A 70 -3.72 12.95 -8.75
N LEU A 71 -2.97 12.66 -7.69
CA LEU A 71 -3.51 12.45 -6.36
C LEU A 71 -2.99 13.47 -5.35
N LEU A 72 -3.87 13.96 -4.47
CA LEU A 72 -3.45 14.49 -3.18
C LEU A 72 -2.92 13.31 -2.34
N HIS A 73 -1.66 13.38 -1.92
CA HIS A 73 -0.98 12.21 -1.34
C HIS A 73 -1.22 12.08 0.16
N GLY A 74 -1.69 10.88 0.61
CA GLY A 74 -1.78 10.53 2.02
C GLY A 74 -2.75 11.39 2.82
N ILE A 75 -3.94 11.59 2.29
CA ILE A 75 -5.02 12.32 2.95
C ILE A 75 -5.46 11.56 4.21
N GLY A 76 -5.64 12.29 5.32
CA GLY A 76 -5.92 11.73 6.64
C GLY A 76 -4.69 11.67 7.55
N MET A 77 -3.48 11.69 7.00
CA MET A 77 -2.24 11.82 7.76
C MET A 77 -2.10 13.27 8.27
N GLY A 78 -1.91 13.44 9.58
CA GLY A 78 -1.80 14.75 10.23
C GLY A 78 -3.12 15.51 10.40
N GLY A 79 -4.26 14.86 10.11
CA GLY A 79 -5.59 15.41 10.36
C GLY A 79 -5.97 16.62 9.51
N MET A 80 -6.94 17.41 9.99
CA MET A 80 -7.48 18.58 9.28
C MET A 80 -6.45 19.69 9.09
N GLU A 81 -5.57 19.89 10.06
CA GLU A 81 -4.52 20.91 9.98
C GLU A 81 -3.58 20.64 8.80
N ALA A 82 -3.16 19.38 8.64
CA ALA A 82 -2.32 18.98 7.51
C ALA A 82 -3.06 19.12 6.17
N LEU A 83 -4.34 18.76 6.09
CA LEU A 83 -5.13 18.98 4.88
C LEU A 83 -5.18 20.47 4.51
N ARG A 84 -5.46 21.33 5.48
CA ARG A 84 -5.56 22.77 5.26
C ARG A 84 -4.24 23.35 4.79
N SER A 85 -3.16 23.12 5.53
CA SER A 85 -1.84 23.69 5.22
C SER A 85 -1.29 23.20 3.87
N ARG A 86 -1.54 21.93 3.53
CA ARG A 86 -1.00 21.32 2.32
C ARG A 86 -1.78 21.66 1.05
N TYR A 87 -3.09 21.90 1.15
CA TYR A 87 -3.94 21.95 -0.05
C TYR A 87 -4.98 23.05 -0.06
N LEU A 88 -5.56 23.43 1.09
CA LEU A 88 -6.67 24.40 1.13
C LEU A 88 -6.17 25.82 1.29
N ASP A 89 -5.48 26.11 2.43
CA ASP A 89 -5.10 27.47 2.79
C ASP A 89 -4.00 28.06 1.88
N ASN A 90 -3.18 27.19 1.27
CA ASN A 90 -2.17 27.58 0.27
C ASN A 90 -2.73 27.66 -1.17
N GLY A 91 -4.03 27.40 -1.38
CA GLY A 91 -4.69 27.46 -2.68
C GLY A 91 -4.23 26.40 -3.70
N MET A 92 -3.59 25.32 -3.25
CA MET A 92 -3.13 24.26 -4.16
C MET A 92 -4.29 23.46 -4.73
N LEU A 93 -5.35 23.20 -3.97
CA LEU A 93 -6.53 22.51 -4.51
C LEU A 93 -7.14 23.28 -5.67
N ASP A 94 -7.35 24.60 -5.53
CA ASP A 94 -7.89 25.45 -6.58
C ASP A 94 -6.98 25.46 -7.81
N PHE A 95 -5.68 25.47 -7.62
CA PHE A 95 -4.72 25.38 -8.72
C PHE A 95 -4.85 24.04 -9.45
N LEU A 96 -4.92 22.91 -8.75
CA LEU A 96 -5.05 21.57 -9.36
C LEU A 96 -6.39 21.42 -10.12
N LEU A 97 -7.46 22.02 -9.63
CA LEU A 97 -8.75 22.06 -10.34
C LEU A 97 -8.62 22.80 -11.69
N LYS A 98 -7.93 23.94 -11.71
CA LYS A 98 -7.64 24.67 -12.94
C LYS A 98 -6.74 23.90 -13.91
N GLU A 99 -5.76 23.15 -13.39
CA GLU A 99 -4.91 22.28 -14.19
C GLU A 99 -5.70 21.12 -14.82
N ARG A 100 -6.71 20.61 -14.12
CA ARG A 100 -7.64 19.61 -14.67
C ARG A 100 -8.52 20.24 -15.77
N GLU A 101 -9.08 21.40 -15.57
CA GLU A 101 -9.84 22.13 -16.59
C GLU A 101 -8.99 22.43 -17.83
N ALA A 102 -7.72 22.75 -17.66
CA ALA A 102 -6.75 22.98 -18.73
C ALA A 102 -6.25 21.69 -19.42
N GLY A 103 -6.64 20.50 -18.93
CA GLY A 103 -6.27 19.20 -19.50
C GLY A 103 -4.85 18.74 -19.20
N ARG A 104 -4.09 19.45 -18.35
CA ARG A 104 -2.77 18.99 -17.89
C ARG A 104 -2.87 17.86 -16.88
N ILE A 105 -3.95 17.82 -16.11
CA ILE A 105 -4.39 16.69 -15.30
C ILE A 105 -5.70 16.18 -15.91
N ARG A 106 -5.77 14.89 -16.26
CA ARG A 106 -6.99 14.32 -16.81
C ARG A 106 -7.99 13.92 -15.73
N ASN A 107 -7.47 13.32 -14.65
CA ASN A 107 -8.27 12.89 -13.51
C ASN A 107 -7.61 13.33 -12.21
N LEU A 108 -8.35 14.00 -11.33
CA LEU A 108 -7.91 14.46 -10.02
C LEU A 108 -8.57 13.65 -8.92
N GLY A 109 -7.76 13.08 -8.03
CA GLY A 109 -8.22 12.29 -6.90
C GLY A 109 -7.34 12.47 -5.67
N PHE A 110 -7.49 11.58 -4.72
CA PHE A 110 -6.63 11.53 -3.55
C PHE A 110 -6.37 10.10 -3.08
N SER A 111 -5.24 9.86 -2.42
CA SER A 111 -4.98 8.63 -1.70
C SER A 111 -5.30 8.83 -0.22
N TYR A 112 -6.08 7.93 0.36
CA TYR A 112 -6.50 8.01 1.75
C TYR A 112 -5.68 7.09 2.65
N ARG A 113 -5.27 7.62 3.82
CA ARG A 113 -4.70 6.85 4.92
C ARG A 113 -4.79 7.66 6.24
N GLY A 114 -5.41 7.10 7.28
CA GLY A 114 -5.41 7.70 8.62
C GLY A 114 -6.78 8.20 9.07
N ASP A 115 -6.92 9.48 9.41
CA ASP A 115 -8.13 10.03 10.00
C ASP A 115 -9.33 9.98 9.06
N ILE A 116 -10.33 9.16 9.40
CA ILE A 116 -11.55 8.95 8.60
C ILE A 116 -12.36 10.24 8.43
N ARG A 117 -12.31 11.14 9.41
CA ARG A 117 -13.05 12.41 9.32
C ARG A 117 -12.60 13.26 8.13
N ILE A 118 -11.34 13.12 7.72
CA ILE A 118 -10.80 13.83 6.56
C ILE A 118 -11.29 13.23 5.24
N PHE A 119 -11.40 11.90 5.19
CA PHE A 119 -12.00 11.20 4.06
C PHE A 119 -13.45 11.65 3.87
N ASP A 120 -14.24 11.57 4.94
CA ASP A 120 -15.66 11.96 4.92
C ASP A 120 -15.83 13.43 4.54
N TYR A 121 -14.97 14.31 5.06
CA TYR A 121 -14.98 15.73 4.71
C TYR A 121 -14.73 15.95 3.22
N LEU A 122 -13.73 15.30 2.61
CA LEU A 122 -13.46 15.45 1.17
C LEU A 122 -14.58 14.85 0.32
N LEU A 123 -15.18 13.73 0.75
CA LEU A 123 -16.32 13.16 0.06
C LEU A 123 -17.58 14.04 0.17
N SER A 124 -17.80 14.72 1.30
CA SER A 124 -18.92 15.68 1.43
C SER A 124 -18.81 16.85 0.44
N ARG A 125 -17.57 17.18 0.04
CA ARG A 125 -17.31 18.23 -0.97
C ARG A 125 -17.29 17.71 -2.43
N HIS A 126 -17.67 16.45 -2.65
CA HIS A 126 -17.63 15.88 -4.00
C HIS A 126 -18.51 16.64 -5.00
N GLY A 127 -19.65 17.21 -4.57
CA GLY A 127 -20.51 18.04 -5.42
C GLY A 127 -19.82 19.26 -6.01
N GLU A 128 -18.85 19.84 -5.29
CA GLU A 128 -18.06 21.00 -5.71
C GLU A 128 -16.80 20.57 -6.48
N ILE A 129 -16.01 19.65 -5.89
CA ILE A 129 -14.69 19.27 -6.38
C ILE A 129 -14.78 18.28 -7.55
N LYS A 130 -15.77 17.39 -7.53
CA LYS A 130 -15.98 16.30 -8.50
C LYS A 130 -14.73 15.43 -8.61
N TRP A 131 -14.44 14.69 -7.52
CA TRP A 131 -13.35 13.71 -7.51
C TRP A 131 -13.56 12.67 -8.62
N ASP A 132 -12.58 12.49 -9.48
CA ASP A 132 -12.64 11.55 -10.59
C ASP A 132 -12.37 10.12 -10.13
N PHE A 133 -11.62 9.95 -9.03
CA PHE A 133 -11.31 8.66 -8.40
C PHE A 133 -10.75 8.87 -6.99
N VAL A 134 -10.72 7.80 -6.20
CA VAL A 134 -10.04 7.79 -4.90
C VAL A 134 -9.23 6.50 -4.74
N GLN A 135 -8.00 6.62 -4.22
CA GLN A 135 -7.14 5.50 -3.94
C GLN A 135 -7.27 5.09 -2.48
N ILE A 136 -7.72 3.85 -2.25
CA ILE A 136 -7.92 3.28 -0.92
C ILE A 136 -7.12 1.98 -0.74
N GLN A 137 -6.76 1.70 0.51
CA GLN A 137 -6.22 0.40 0.90
C GLN A 137 -7.37 -0.61 0.96
N LEU A 138 -7.25 -1.72 0.20
CA LEU A 138 -8.26 -2.77 0.18
C LEU A 138 -7.62 -4.14 -0.09
N ASN A 139 -7.87 -5.07 0.82
CA ASN A 139 -7.56 -6.49 0.72
C ASN A 139 -8.50 -7.26 1.65
N TYR A 140 -8.47 -8.58 1.63
CA TYR A 140 -9.42 -9.39 2.40
C TYR A 140 -9.24 -9.33 3.93
N VAL A 141 -8.09 -8.82 4.44
CA VAL A 141 -7.90 -8.55 5.87
C VAL A 141 -8.44 -7.17 6.23
N ASP A 142 -8.00 -6.13 5.50
CA ASP A 142 -8.45 -4.75 5.76
C ASP A 142 -9.92 -4.53 5.42
N TRP A 143 -10.57 -5.48 4.75
CA TRP A 143 -11.99 -5.39 4.42
C TRP A 143 -12.85 -5.15 5.67
N LYS A 144 -12.63 -5.95 6.74
CA LYS A 144 -13.35 -5.85 8.01
C LYS A 144 -12.48 -5.77 9.26
N HIS A 145 -11.17 -5.87 9.09
CA HIS A 145 -10.22 -5.99 10.20
C HIS A 145 -9.05 -5.00 10.10
N ALA A 146 -9.27 -3.86 9.45
CA ALA A 146 -8.20 -2.89 9.24
C ALA A 146 -7.63 -2.32 10.55
N LYS A 147 -8.48 -2.17 11.58
CA LYS A 147 -8.09 -1.64 12.89
C LYS A 147 -7.22 -2.60 13.70
N GLU A 148 -7.43 -3.91 13.53
CA GLU A 148 -6.60 -4.96 14.14
C GLU A 148 -5.19 -4.98 13.55
N VAL A 149 -5.06 -4.61 12.27
CA VAL A 149 -3.76 -4.45 11.60
C VAL A 149 -3.06 -3.17 12.05
N ASN A 150 -3.79 -2.07 12.06
CA ASN A 150 -3.31 -0.77 12.52
C ASN A 150 -4.51 0.08 13.00
N THR A 151 -4.46 0.51 14.26
CA THR A 151 -5.54 1.28 14.90
C THR A 151 -5.93 2.59 14.20
N ARG A 152 -5.09 3.09 13.29
CA ARG A 152 -5.35 4.28 12.48
C ARG A 152 -6.03 3.95 11.15
N ASN A 153 -6.16 2.69 10.79
CA ASN A 153 -6.81 2.27 9.55
C ASN A 153 -8.33 2.25 9.74
N THR A 154 -9.03 2.34 8.62
CA THR A 154 -10.50 2.19 8.53
C THR A 154 -10.80 1.00 7.64
N ASP A 155 -11.83 0.22 8.00
CA ASP A 155 -12.25 -0.94 7.23
C ASP A 155 -12.57 -0.55 5.78
N ALA A 156 -12.02 -1.32 4.85
CA ALA A 156 -12.15 -1.05 3.43
C ALA A 156 -13.60 -1.18 2.95
N GLU A 157 -14.42 -1.99 3.62
CA GLU A 157 -15.86 -2.10 3.36
C GLU A 157 -16.55 -0.74 3.48
N TYR A 158 -16.27 0.01 4.54
CA TYR A 158 -16.80 1.37 4.71
C TYR A 158 -16.30 2.31 3.62
N LEU A 159 -14.97 2.33 3.38
CA LEU A 159 -14.37 3.23 2.40
C LEU A 159 -14.94 3.00 1.00
N TYR A 160 -15.01 1.73 0.59
CA TYR A 160 -15.56 1.35 -0.71
C TYR A 160 -17.04 1.70 -0.84
N ALA A 161 -17.85 1.39 0.18
CA ALA A 161 -19.27 1.71 0.18
C ALA A 161 -19.56 3.21 0.06
N GLU A 162 -18.75 4.06 0.71
CA GLU A 162 -18.89 5.52 0.61
C GLU A 162 -18.51 6.08 -0.78
N LEU A 163 -17.57 5.42 -1.47
CA LEU A 163 -17.23 5.75 -2.86
C LEU A 163 -18.35 5.34 -3.82
N VAL A 164 -18.85 4.10 -3.69
CA VAL A 164 -19.96 3.57 -4.52
C VAL A 164 -21.19 4.47 -4.42
N LYS A 165 -21.60 4.89 -3.22
CA LYS A 165 -22.73 5.82 -3.01
C LYS A 165 -22.63 7.12 -3.80
N ARG A 166 -21.40 7.51 -4.18
CA ARG A 166 -21.13 8.76 -4.89
C ARG A 166 -20.70 8.56 -6.35
N ASN A 167 -20.71 7.31 -6.82
CA ASN A 167 -20.22 6.92 -8.14
C ASN A 167 -18.76 7.34 -8.37
N ILE A 168 -17.93 7.23 -7.36
CA ILE A 168 -16.48 7.53 -7.43
C ILE A 168 -15.72 6.20 -7.56
N PRO A 169 -15.03 5.94 -8.68
CA PRO A 169 -14.25 4.73 -8.86
C PRO A 169 -13.06 4.66 -7.89
N ALA A 170 -12.76 3.44 -7.44
CA ALA A 170 -11.65 3.17 -6.52
C ALA A 170 -10.40 2.68 -7.26
N VAL A 171 -9.25 3.23 -6.92
CA VAL A 171 -7.95 2.62 -7.21
C VAL A 171 -7.47 1.91 -5.95
N ILE A 172 -7.08 0.64 -6.07
CA ILE A 172 -6.72 -0.16 -4.90
C ILE A 172 -5.22 -0.16 -4.68
N MET A 173 -4.81 0.29 -3.49
CA MET A 173 -3.45 0.13 -2.98
C MET A 173 -3.41 -0.95 -1.89
N GLU A 174 -2.23 -1.48 -1.58
CA GLU A 174 -1.99 -2.51 -0.57
C GLU A 174 -2.84 -3.79 -0.74
N PRO A 175 -3.08 -4.28 -1.98
CA PRO A 175 -3.87 -5.49 -2.17
C PRO A 175 -3.25 -6.72 -1.50
N LEU A 176 -1.92 -6.72 -1.31
CA LEU A 176 -1.19 -7.78 -0.62
C LEU A 176 -0.84 -7.42 0.84
N LEU A 177 -1.46 -6.39 1.42
CA LEU A 177 -1.13 -5.92 2.77
C LEU A 177 0.39 -5.77 2.96
N GLY A 178 1.02 -5.04 2.02
CA GLY A 178 2.46 -4.85 1.97
C GLY A 178 3.25 -6.13 1.68
N GLY A 179 2.66 -7.12 1.03
CA GLY A 179 3.29 -8.41 0.71
C GLY A 179 2.98 -9.54 1.71
N ARG A 180 2.36 -9.25 2.86
CA ARG A 180 2.00 -10.28 3.86
C ARG A 180 1.06 -11.35 3.29
N LEU A 181 0.16 -10.97 2.38
CA LEU A 181 -0.82 -11.87 1.77
C LEU A 181 -0.26 -12.67 0.58
N SER A 182 1.00 -12.46 0.21
CA SER A 182 1.68 -13.32 -0.78
C SER A 182 2.30 -14.57 -0.16
N ARG A 183 2.52 -14.56 1.16
CA ARG A 183 3.09 -15.68 1.92
C ARG A 183 2.45 -15.77 3.31
N LEU A 184 1.55 -16.70 3.45
CA LEU A 184 0.90 -17.05 4.72
C LEU A 184 1.67 -18.19 5.41
N ASN A 185 1.23 -18.60 6.62
CA ASN A 185 1.72 -19.83 7.20
C ASN A 185 1.25 -21.06 6.40
N ASP A 186 1.94 -22.19 6.53
CA ASP A 186 1.72 -23.37 5.71
C ASP A 186 0.27 -23.89 5.79
N HIS A 187 -0.35 -23.83 6.96
CA HIS A 187 -1.72 -24.28 7.16
C HIS A 187 -2.71 -23.42 6.35
N LEU A 188 -2.59 -22.09 6.41
CA LEU A 188 -3.45 -21.19 5.65
C LEU A 188 -3.17 -21.28 4.14
N MET A 189 -1.89 -21.41 3.74
CA MET A 189 -1.54 -21.66 2.33
C MET A 189 -2.16 -22.95 1.82
N ALA A 190 -2.09 -24.04 2.59
CA ALA A 190 -2.65 -25.33 2.20
C ALA A 190 -4.17 -25.24 1.96
N ARG A 191 -4.90 -24.50 2.79
CA ARG A 191 -6.35 -24.30 2.63
C ARG A 191 -6.69 -23.58 1.31
N LEU A 192 -5.96 -22.51 0.98
CA LEU A 192 -6.15 -21.81 -0.28
C LEU A 192 -5.81 -22.70 -1.49
N LYS A 193 -4.71 -23.45 -1.38
CA LYS A 193 -4.26 -24.40 -2.41
C LYS A 193 -5.22 -25.58 -2.61
N GLN A 194 -5.90 -26.05 -1.58
CA GLN A 194 -6.95 -27.07 -1.72
C GLN A 194 -8.11 -26.59 -2.60
N ARG A 195 -8.49 -25.31 -2.48
CA ARG A 195 -9.58 -24.75 -3.30
C ARG A 195 -9.13 -24.47 -4.74
N ARG A 196 -7.90 -23.93 -4.94
CA ARG A 196 -7.33 -23.60 -6.25
C ARG A 196 -5.85 -23.99 -6.32
N PRO A 197 -5.53 -25.25 -6.64
CA PRO A 197 -4.17 -25.78 -6.57
C PRO A 197 -3.16 -25.06 -7.47
N GLN A 198 -3.61 -24.56 -8.62
CA GLN A 198 -2.75 -23.94 -9.62
C GLN A 198 -2.51 -22.43 -9.39
N GLU A 199 -3.32 -21.79 -8.56
CA GLU A 199 -3.21 -20.37 -8.31
C GLU A 199 -2.18 -20.08 -7.20
N SER A 200 -1.48 -18.94 -7.32
CA SER A 200 -0.59 -18.46 -6.26
C SER A 200 -1.37 -18.01 -5.04
N VAL A 201 -0.71 -17.90 -3.89
CA VAL A 201 -1.35 -17.33 -2.68
C VAL A 201 -1.66 -15.83 -2.90
N ALA A 202 -0.79 -15.12 -3.63
CA ALA A 202 -1.00 -13.71 -3.96
C ALA A 202 -2.23 -13.47 -4.85
N SER A 203 -2.52 -14.40 -5.77
CA SER A 203 -3.66 -14.27 -6.69
C SER A 203 -5.01 -14.17 -5.96
N TRP A 204 -5.15 -14.79 -4.80
CA TRP A 204 -6.36 -14.69 -3.98
C TRP A 204 -6.65 -13.26 -3.53
N ALA A 205 -5.63 -12.54 -3.08
CA ALA A 205 -5.79 -11.15 -2.65
C ALA A 205 -6.04 -10.20 -3.85
N PHE A 206 -5.38 -10.46 -4.98
CA PHE A 206 -5.64 -9.71 -6.22
C PHE A 206 -7.05 -9.96 -6.77
N ARG A 207 -7.50 -11.23 -6.78
CA ARG A 207 -8.86 -11.56 -7.20
C ARG A 207 -9.90 -10.95 -6.27
N PHE A 208 -9.67 -11.00 -4.95
CA PHE A 208 -10.53 -10.34 -3.98
C PHE A 208 -10.69 -8.85 -4.31
N ALA A 209 -9.56 -8.13 -4.43
CA ALA A 209 -9.58 -6.70 -4.72
C ALA A 209 -10.19 -6.36 -6.08
N GLY A 210 -9.98 -7.20 -7.09
CA GLY A 210 -10.52 -7.01 -8.44
C GLY A 210 -11.97 -7.46 -8.62
N THR A 211 -12.58 -8.13 -7.63
CA THR A 211 -13.97 -8.60 -7.73
C THR A 211 -15.00 -7.44 -7.66
N PHE A 212 -14.64 -6.34 -7.03
CA PHE A 212 -15.55 -5.22 -6.82
C PHE A 212 -15.75 -4.40 -8.11
N PRO A 213 -17.02 -4.17 -8.57
CA PRO A 213 -17.29 -3.62 -9.89
C PRO A 213 -16.80 -2.18 -10.12
N ASP A 214 -16.76 -1.34 -9.05
CA ASP A 214 -16.32 0.06 -9.15
C ASP A 214 -14.80 0.23 -8.90
N VAL A 215 -14.04 -0.87 -8.94
CA VAL A 215 -12.58 -0.82 -8.92
C VAL A 215 -12.03 -0.56 -10.31
N LEU A 216 -11.40 0.62 -10.47
CA LEU A 216 -10.78 1.03 -11.72
C LEU A 216 -9.52 0.22 -12.02
N THR A 217 -8.67 0.04 -11.02
CA THR A 217 -7.44 -0.76 -11.12
C THR A 217 -6.92 -1.18 -9.75
N VAL A 218 -6.13 -2.25 -9.75
CA VAL A 218 -5.46 -2.77 -8.54
C VAL A 218 -3.95 -2.61 -8.73
N LEU A 219 -3.31 -1.87 -7.82
CA LEU A 219 -1.87 -1.60 -7.89
C LEU A 219 -1.06 -2.79 -7.39
N SER A 220 0.09 -3.03 -7.99
CA SER A 220 1.02 -4.08 -7.57
C SER A 220 2.46 -3.60 -7.67
N GLY A 221 3.23 -3.79 -6.58
CA GLY A 221 4.68 -3.52 -6.53
C GLY A 221 5.47 -4.72 -7.05
N MET A 222 5.45 -4.95 -8.35
CA MET A 222 6.14 -6.07 -9.00
C MET A 222 7.65 -5.81 -9.07
N THR A 223 8.45 -6.63 -8.37
CA THR A 223 9.91 -6.50 -8.34
C THR A 223 10.58 -7.51 -9.28
N TYR A 224 9.97 -8.69 -9.47
CA TYR A 224 10.50 -9.78 -10.28
C TYR A 224 9.58 -10.10 -11.45
N MET A 225 10.12 -10.70 -12.50
CA MET A 225 9.37 -11.10 -13.69
C MET A 225 8.26 -12.11 -13.34
N GLU A 226 8.51 -12.97 -12.37
CA GLU A 226 7.54 -13.95 -11.87
C GLU A 226 6.29 -13.29 -11.29
N HIS A 227 6.45 -12.15 -10.60
CA HIS A 227 5.32 -11.36 -10.10
C HIS A 227 4.48 -10.81 -11.24
N LEU A 228 5.12 -10.27 -12.29
CA LEU A 228 4.41 -9.79 -13.48
C LEU A 228 3.64 -10.91 -14.17
N GLN A 229 4.28 -12.06 -14.37
CA GLN A 229 3.66 -13.22 -15.03
C GLN A 229 2.48 -13.77 -14.24
N ASP A 230 2.60 -13.85 -12.91
CA ASP A 230 1.52 -14.30 -12.03
C ASP A 230 0.34 -13.33 -12.02
N ASN A 231 0.62 -12.02 -11.94
CA ASN A 231 -0.41 -11.00 -12.00
C ASN A 231 -1.12 -10.98 -13.36
N LEU A 232 -0.40 -11.12 -14.47
CA LEU A 232 -1.01 -11.22 -15.79
C LEU A 232 -1.93 -12.45 -15.91
N ARG A 233 -1.56 -13.59 -15.35
CA ARG A 233 -2.44 -14.78 -15.30
C ARG A 233 -3.68 -14.51 -14.46
N THR A 234 -3.54 -13.81 -13.34
CA THR A 234 -4.65 -13.49 -12.43
C THR A 234 -5.66 -12.52 -13.06
N PHE A 235 -5.16 -11.52 -13.83
CA PHE A 235 -6.02 -10.47 -14.38
C PHE A 235 -6.40 -10.65 -15.85
N SER A 236 -5.95 -11.70 -16.54
CA SER A 236 -6.21 -11.89 -18.00
C SER A 236 -6.71 -13.28 -18.35
N PRO A 237 -8.02 -13.57 -18.19
CA PRO A 237 -9.08 -12.73 -17.59
C PRO A 237 -9.11 -12.82 -16.07
N LEU A 238 -9.56 -11.78 -15.41
CA LEU A 238 -9.89 -11.83 -13.99
C LEU A 238 -11.11 -12.73 -13.77
N VAL A 239 -10.98 -13.71 -12.89
CA VAL A 239 -12.10 -14.53 -12.41
C VAL A 239 -12.49 -13.98 -11.02
N PRO A 240 -13.66 -13.33 -10.87
CA PRO A 240 -14.10 -12.81 -9.58
C PRO A 240 -14.19 -13.90 -8.50
N CYS A 241 -14.04 -13.52 -7.24
CA CYS A 241 -14.28 -14.41 -6.11
C CYS A 241 -15.76 -14.74 -5.98
N THR A 242 -16.09 -16.02 -5.71
CA THR A 242 -17.45 -16.44 -5.34
C THR A 242 -17.76 -16.12 -3.88
N GLU A 243 -19.03 -16.20 -3.48
CA GLU A 243 -19.43 -16.00 -2.08
C GLU A 243 -18.72 -16.97 -1.12
N GLU A 244 -18.54 -18.24 -1.55
CA GLU A 244 -17.81 -19.23 -0.75
C GLU A 244 -16.32 -18.85 -0.62
N GLU A 245 -15.75 -18.28 -1.67
CA GLU A 245 -14.37 -17.78 -1.63
C GLU A 245 -14.23 -16.54 -0.77
N PHE A 246 -15.22 -15.64 -0.74
CA PHE A 246 -15.27 -14.54 0.23
C PHE A 246 -15.30 -15.07 1.68
N THR A 247 -16.12 -16.09 1.94
CA THR A 247 -16.19 -16.72 3.26
C THR A 247 -14.88 -17.39 3.65
N LEU A 248 -14.22 -18.08 2.70
CA LEU A 248 -12.92 -18.69 2.92
C LEU A 248 -11.83 -17.65 3.24
N LEU A 249 -11.85 -16.52 2.54
CA LEU A 249 -10.88 -15.43 2.75
C LEU A 249 -11.12 -14.70 4.06
N GLU A 250 -12.38 -14.51 4.46
CA GLU A 250 -12.73 -13.96 5.78
C GLU A 250 -12.24 -14.87 6.92
N ASP A 251 -12.48 -16.20 6.85
CA ASP A 251 -11.95 -17.14 7.84
C ASP A 251 -10.40 -17.17 7.82
N THR A 252 -9.78 -17.00 6.65
CA THR A 252 -8.33 -16.89 6.53
C THR A 252 -7.81 -15.63 7.22
N ALA A 253 -8.48 -14.49 7.05
CA ALA A 253 -8.15 -13.22 7.71
C ALA A 253 -8.24 -13.36 9.24
N GLN A 254 -9.34 -13.88 9.75
CA GLN A 254 -9.55 -14.09 11.19
C GLN A 254 -8.47 -14.99 11.81
N ARG A 255 -8.13 -16.10 11.12
CA ARG A 255 -7.05 -16.99 11.58
C ARG A 255 -5.68 -16.32 11.53
N MET A 256 -5.41 -15.53 10.48
CA MET A 256 -4.16 -14.78 10.36
C MET A 256 -3.97 -13.80 11.52
N LEU A 257 -5.03 -13.15 11.97
CA LEU A 257 -5.02 -12.19 13.08
C LEU A 257 -4.81 -12.85 14.46
N GLN A 258 -5.04 -14.16 14.59
CA GLN A 258 -4.74 -14.90 15.81
C GLN A 258 -3.23 -15.08 16.05
N TYR A 259 -2.39 -14.90 15.01
CA TYR A 259 -0.94 -14.98 15.16
C TYR A 259 -0.36 -13.59 15.49
N PRO A 260 0.37 -13.43 16.61
CA PRO A 260 0.91 -12.15 17.04
C PRO A 260 2.13 -11.70 16.22
N THR A 261 1.98 -11.66 14.90
CA THR A 261 3.03 -11.22 13.98
C THR A 261 3.06 -9.70 13.89
N VAL A 262 4.26 -9.14 13.65
CA VAL A 262 4.44 -7.70 13.39
C VAL A 262 4.13 -7.40 11.92
N PRO A 263 3.46 -6.28 11.59
CA PRO A 263 3.13 -5.94 10.21
C PRO A 263 4.35 -5.48 9.39
N CYS A 264 5.35 -6.35 9.23
CA CYS A 264 6.53 -6.13 8.41
C CYS A 264 6.43 -6.91 7.11
N ASN A 265 6.72 -6.24 5.99
CA ASN A 265 6.67 -6.76 4.62
C ASN A 265 7.97 -6.51 3.83
N ASP A 266 9.06 -6.19 4.51
CA ASP A 266 10.35 -5.86 3.90
C ASP A 266 10.32 -4.67 2.91
N CYS A 267 9.39 -3.74 3.08
CA CYS A 267 9.30 -2.54 2.22
C CYS A 267 10.47 -1.57 2.41
N LYS A 268 11.26 -1.73 3.47
CA LYS A 268 12.45 -0.94 3.81
C LYS A 268 12.21 0.56 4.04
N TYR A 269 10.96 1.00 4.24
CA TYR A 269 10.66 2.39 4.60
C TYR A 269 11.31 2.84 5.93
N CYS A 270 11.59 1.88 6.83
CA CYS A 270 12.32 2.13 8.08
C CYS A 270 13.84 2.15 7.91
N MET A 271 14.35 2.05 6.68
CA MET A 271 15.79 2.02 6.38
C MET A 271 16.24 3.29 5.63
N PRO A 272 17.48 3.77 5.86
CA PRO A 272 18.46 3.22 6.80
C PRO A 272 18.14 3.58 8.26
N CYS A 273 18.36 2.62 9.18
CA CYS A 273 18.33 2.92 10.60
C CYS A 273 19.58 3.73 10.99
N PRO A 274 19.45 4.88 11.71
CA PRO A 274 20.60 5.71 12.11
C PRO A 274 21.60 4.96 13.01
N TYR A 275 21.17 3.91 13.69
CA TYR A 275 22.01 3.05 14.53
C TYR A 275 22.48 1.77 13.83
N GLY A 276 22.26 1.66 12.53
CA GLY A 276 22.76 0.57 11.69
C GLY A 276 22.03 -0.77 11.83
N LEU A 277 20.83 -0.78 12.45
CA LEU A 277 20.02 -1.99 12.59
C LEU A 277 19.42 -2.43 11.25
N ASP A 278 19.30 -3.74 11.05
CA ASP A 278 18.50 -4.31 9.98
C ASP A 278 17.07 -4.59 10.47
N ILE A 279 16.29 -3.52 10.60
CA ILE A 279 14.93 -3.59 11.15
C ILE A 279 14.06 -4.62 10.41
N PRO A 280 13.99 -4.65 9.06
CA PRO A 280 13.20 -5.64 8.35
C PRO A 280 13.64 -7.07 8.64
N ALA A 281 14.94 -7.37 8.61
CA ALA A 281 15.42 -8.71 8.86
C ALA A 281 15.09 -9.21 10.29
N ILE A 282 15.16 -8.31 11.28
CA ILE A 282 14.76 -8.59 12.66
C ILE A 282 13.29 -8.96 12.75
N LEU A 283 12.41 -8.13 12.16
CA LEU A 283 10.96 -8.32 12.22
C LEU A 283 10.49 -9.53 11.42
N LEU A 284 11.08 -9.77 10.26
CA LEU A 284 10.78 -10.95 9.42
C LEU A 284 11.21 -12.25 10.11
N HIS A 285 12.36 -12.25 10.79
CA HIS A 285 12.79 -13.39 11.59
C HIS A 285 11.79 -13.69 12.72
N TYR A 286 11.37 -12.65 13.46
CA TYR A 286 10.36 -12.79 14.51
C TYR A 286 9.05 -13.38 13.95
N ASN A 287 8.52 -12.83 12.86
CA ASN A 287 7.29 -13.30 12.23
C ASN A 287 7.39 -14.78 11.78
N ARG A 288 8.55 -15.17 11.24
CA ARG A 288 8.80 -16.57 10.88
C ARG A 288 8.75 -17.46 12.11
N CYS A 289 9.42 -17.08 13.18
CA CYS A 289 9.43 -17.85 14.42
C CYS A 289 8.04 -17.95 15.06
N ILE A 290 7.21 -16.90 14.99
CA ILE A 290 5.80 -16.97 15.41
C ILE A 290 5.05 -18.03 14.60
N ASN A 291 5.18 -18.01 13.28
CA ASN A 291 4.48 -18.95 12.39
C ASN A 291 4.94 -20.40 12.58
N GLU A 292 6.20 -20.60 12.97
CA GLU A 292 6.81 -21.91 13.23
C GLU A 292 6.63 -22.39 14.69
N GLY A 293 6.03 -21.58 15.58
CA GLY A 293 5.91 -21.88 17.01
C GLY A 293 7.24 -21.79 17.77
N ASN A 294 8.22 -21.10 17.22
CA ASN A 294 9.58 -20.98 17.76
C ASN A 294 9.81 -19.72 18.61
N VAL A 295 8.75 -19.07 19.11
CA VAL A 295 8.85 -17.96 20.07
C VAL A 295 8.49 -18.46 21.46
N PRO A 296 9.47 -18.69 22.34
CA PRO A 296 9.19 -19.18 23.69
C PRO A 296 8.54 -18.07 24.52
N GLN A 297 7.41 -18.37 25.17
CA GLN A 297 6.65 -17.44 26.00
C GLN A 297 7.24 -17.37 27.42
N ASN A 298 7.49 -18.54 28.01
CA ASN A 298 8.09 -18.63 29.34
C ASN A 298 8.91 -19.91 29.48
N SER A 299 9.72 -20.00 30.54
CA SER A 299 10.63 -21.15 30.79
C SER A 299 9.92 -22.46 31.18
N GLN A 300 8.60 -22.42 31.40
CA GLN A 300 7.80 -23.58 31.75
C GLN A 300 7.11 -24.20 30.51
N ASP A 301 7.21 -23.57 29.36
CA ASP A 301 6.66 -24.10 28.11
C ASP A 301 7.34 -25.43 27.77
N GLU A 302 6.56 -26.43 27.39
CA GLU A 302 7.05 -27.78 27.10
C GLU A 302 8.18 -27.79 26.07
N ASN A 303 8.04 -26.94 25.01
CA ASN A 303 9.01 -26.80 23.93
C ASN A 303 10.03 -25.66 24.14
N TYR A 304 10.12 -25.06 25.34
CA TYR A 304 10.91 -23.84 25.58
C TYR A 304 12.35 -23.93 25.07
N ARG A 305 13.04 -25.03 25.39
CA ARG A 305 14.46 -25.18 25.03
C ARG A 305 14.67 -25.29 23.53
N GLU A 306 13.80 -26.00 22.85
CA GLU A 306 13.85 -26.22 21.40
C GLU A 306 13.50 -24.93 20.66
N ALA A 307 12.39 -24.31 21.01
CA ALA A 307 11.94 -23.01 20.43
C ALA A 307 13.00 -21.91 20.64
N ARG A 308 13.55 -21.79 21.87
CA ARG A 308 14.61 -20.83 22.15
C ARG A 308 15.86 -21.06 21.30
N ARG A 309 16.28 -22.32 21.16
CA ARG A 309 17.44 -22.70 20.34
C ARG A 309 17.19 -22.36 18.85
N ALA A 310 16.04 -22.73 18.31
CA ALA A 310 15.65 -22.45 16.94
C ALA A 310 15.60 -20.94 16.68
N PHE A 311 15.00 -20.17 17.60
CA PHE A 311 14.94 -18.71 17.51
C PHE A 311 16.35 -18.10 17.45
N LEU A 312 17.23 -18.44 18.39
CA LEU A 312 18.57 -17.82 18.49
C LEU A 312 19.47 -18.18 17.31
N ILE A 313 19.48 -19.45 16.89
CA ILE A 313 20.27 -19.89 15.71
C ILE A 313 19.74 -19.21 14.45
N GLY A 314 18.43 -19.16 14.27
CA GLY A 314 17.80 -18.49 13.13
C GLY A 314 18.07 -17.00 13.12
N TYR A 315 18.09 -16.36 14.29
CA TYR A 315 18.39 -14.93 14.45
C TYR A 315 19.83 -14.61 14.01
N ASP A 316 20.80 -15.35 14.51
CA ASP A 316 22.21 -15.14 14.12
C ASP A 316 22.47 -15.39 12.62
N ARG A 317 21.70 -16.27 11.98
CA ARG A 317 21.77 -16.52 10.53
C ARG A 317 21.09 -15.44 9.69
N SER A 318 19.97 -14.88 10.20
CA SER A 318 19.14 -13.94 9.46
C SER A 318 19.59 -12.48 9.63
N VAL A 319 20.19 -12.15 10.78
CA VAL A 319 20.54 -10.77 11.14
C VAL A 319 22.02 -10.71 11.52
N PRO A 320 22.87 -10.04 10.74
CA PRO A 320 24.29 -9.87 11.09
C PRO A 320 24.46 -9.27 12.50
N ARG A 321 25.41 -9.76 13.28
CA ARG A 321 25.62 -9.37 14.70
C ARG A 321 25.71 -7.87 14.93
N LEU A 322 26.31 -7.13 14.01
CA LEU A 322 26.42 -5.66 14.08
C LEU A 322 25.09 -4.91 13.78
N ARG A 323 24.07 -5.63 13.32
CA ARG A 323 22.76 -5.07 12.90
C ARG A 323 21.60 -5.60 13.74
N GLN A 324 21.87 -6.29 14.85
CA GLN A 324 20.87 -6.90 15.72
C GLN A 324 20.19 -5.88 16.66
N ALA A 325 19.01 -6.26 17.17
CA ALA A 325 18.13 -5.41 17.96
C ALA A 325 18.72 -4.93 19.31
N ASN A 326 19.73 -5.61 19.84
CA ASN A 326 20.42 -5.21 21.09
C ASN A 326 21.10 -3.82 21.01
N ARG A 327 21.21 -3.25 19.82
CA ARG A 327 21.75 -1.90 19.60
C ARG A 327 20.66 -0.84 19.43
N CYS A 328 19.39 -1.22 19.58
CA CYS A 328 18.26 -0.29 19.44
C CYS A 328 18.24 0.70 20.62
N SER A 329 18.22 1.98 20.33
CA SER A 329 18.09 3.06 21.33
C SER A 329 16.64 3.44 21.63
N GLY A 330 15.66 2.88 20.89
CA GLY A 330 14.25 3.25 21.03
C GLY A 330 13.95 4.68 20.57
N CYS A 331 14.66 5.19 19.56
CA CYS A 331 14.55 6.59 19.09
C CYS A 331 13.19 6.95 18.47
N GLY A 332 12.33 5.99 18.16
CA GLY A 332 10.98 6.24 17.61
C GLY A 332 10.95 6.66 16.13
N GLN A 333 12.04 6.52 15.41
CA GLN A 333 12.11 6.78 13.96
C GLN A 333 11.49 5.67 13.14
#